data_34f65f531a2af82b73e8c3810292f431
#
_entry.id   34f65f531a2af82b73e8c3810292f431
#
_cell.length_a   1.000
_cell.length_b   1.000
_cell.length_c   1.000
_cell.angle_alpha   90.00
_cell.angle_beta   90.00
_cell.angle_gamma   90.00
#
_symmetry.space_group_name_H-M   'P 1'
#
loop_
_entity.id
_entity.type
_entity.pdbx_description
1 polymer ?
#
loop_
_entity_poly.entity_id
_entity_poly.type
_entity_poly.pdbx_seq_one_letter_code
_entity_poly.pdbx_strand_id
1 'polypeptide(L)'
;MMEDEVVIVACSYRLTPEEMRSRLEGVMNADAGVRGYVVSASASSECAMDDGWILLPTDNLDFDFSAYLTGAEKVSREHPGARAVVFVNDTLFTNHAAAANFRALWRQIGLMKALELPAIAGKADLYTTICLRSPWSGLDRYVTTFCFALNRQALGLMLQLREMAERDGVTQNRRVDSPAWGAGLPSAFRQFLKANLAYAASPYLWYRLREATFTPEQLSSKARTIYFEHRLSGAIGEVGCVVPTNAGPRWTTYLNAHEWWSRVRRKLGL
;
A
#
# COMPACT_ATOMS: atom_id res chain seq x y z
N MET A 1 -16.22 23.07 -13.86
CA MET A 1 -15.92 21.76 -13.25
C MET A 1 -14.73 21.98 -12.35
N MET A 2 -14.89 21.82 -11.02
CA MET A 2 -13.72 21.80 -10.13
C MET A 2 -12.99 20.51 -10.48
N GLU A 3 -11.76 20.63 -10.96
CA GLU A 3 -10.88 19.48 -11.15
C GLU A 3 -10.64 18.84 -9.78
N ASP A 4 -10.98 17.57 -9.62
CA ASP A 4 -10.71 16.83 -8.40
C ASP A 4 -9.19 16.68 -8.27
N GLU A 5 -8.57 17.58 -7.54
CA GLU A 5 -7.10 17.56 -7.41
C GLU A 5 -6.59 16.35 -6.62
N VAL A 6 -7.43 15.77 -5.74
CA VAL A 6 -7.08 14.61 -4.90
C VAL A 6 -8.24 13.62 -4.87
N VAL A 7 -7.94 12.35 -5.11
CA VAL A 7 -8.89 11.24 -4.99
C VAL A 7 -8.39 10.24 -3.95
N ILE A 8 -9.29 9.66 -3.15
CA ILE A 8 -8.94 8.62 -2.17
C ILE A 8 -9.42 7.26 -2.65
N VAL A 9 -8.56 6.24 -2.52
CA VAL A 9 -8.87 4.83 -2.73
C VAL A 9 -8.64 4.09 -1.41
N ALA A 10 -9.72 3.60 -0.83
CA ALA A 10 -9.74 2.93 0.47
C ALA A 10 -9.98 1.43 0.30
N CYS A 11 -9.04 0.59 0.70
CA CYS A 11 -9.19 -0.86 0.71
C CYS A 11 -9.88 -1.30 2.01
N SER A 12 -11.06 -1.89 1.89
CA SER A 12 -11.83 -2.48 2.99
C SER A 12 -11.69 -4.01 2.94
N TYR A 13 -10.91 -4.56 3.86
CA TYR A 13 -10.65 -5.99 3.97
C TYR A 13 -11.20 -6.62 5.26
N ARG A 14 -11.01 -5.95 6.40
CA ARG A 14 -11.48 -6.39 7.73
C ARG A 14 -12.62 -5.54 8.27
N LEU A 15 -12.60 -4.26 7.92
CA LEU A 15 -13.68 -3.33 8.23
C LEU A 15 -14.77 -3.48 7.17
N THR A 16 -16.03 -3.18 7.52
CA THR A 16 -17.05 -3.01 6.48
C THR A 16 -16.76 -1.76 5.65
N PRO A 17 -17.30 -1.66 4.42
CA PRO A 17 -17.15 -0.46 3.61
C PRO A 17 -17.58 0.82 4.33
N GLU A 18 -18.69 0.76 5.07
CA GLU A 18 -19.24 1.88 5.83
C GLU A 18 -18.32 2.28 6.99
N GLU A 19 -17.79 1.29 7.74
CA GLU A 19 -16.80 1.55 8.79
C GLU A 19 -15.53 2.17 8.24
N MET A 20 -15.04 1.66 7.09
CA MET A 20 -13.84 2.19 6.44
C MET A 20 -14.03 3.65 6.05
N ARG A 21 -15.16 3.99 5.39
CA ARG A 21 -15.54 5.36 5.05
C ARG A 21 -15.59 6.26 6.28
N SER A 22 -16.40 5.88 7.28
CA SER A 22 -16.60 6.66 8.50
C SER A 22 -15.29 6.96 9.24
N ARG A 23 -14.39 5.97 9.33
CA ARG A 23 -13.08 6.16 9.98
C ARG A 23 -12.17 7.08 9.18
N LEU A 24 -12.21 7.03 7.85
CA LEU A 24 -11.47 7.95 6.99
C LEU A 24 -11.95 9.39 7.17
N GLU A 25 -13.25 9.61 7.10
CA GLU A 25 -13.86 10.93 7.34
C GLU A 25 -13.45 11.50 8.71
N GLY A 26 -13.39 10.65 9.74
CA GLY A 26 -12.95 11.04 11.08
C GLY A 26 -11.48 11.49 11.16
N VAL A 27 -10.61 11.06 10.24
CA VAL A 27 -9.19 11.48 10.22
C VAL A 27 -8.90 12.59 9.19
N MET A 28 -9.81 12.81 8.24
CA MET A 28 -9.66 13.80 7.17
C MET A 28 -9.99 15.23 7.60
N ASN A 29 -10.59 15.46 8.78
CA ASN A 29 -11.05 16.78 9.24
C ASN A 29 -11.88 17.52 8.16
N ALA A 30 -13.01 16.94 7.77
CA ALA A 30 -14.07 17.61 6.98
C ALA A 30 -13.61 18.58 5.87
N ASP A 31 -12.49 18.31 5.18
CA ASP A 31 -12.13 19.04 3.97
C ASP A 31 -13.17 18.65 2.90
N ALA A 32 -14.19 19.49 2.80
CA ALA A 32 -15.31 19.32 1.90
C ALA A 32 -14.79 19.25 0.45
N GLY A 33 -15.12 18.15 -0.22
CA GLY A 33 -14.89 17.99 -1.66
C GLY A 33 -13.92 16.90 -2.08
N VAL A 34 -13.38 16.10 -1.17
CA VAL A 34 -12.56 14.92 -1.54
C VAL A 34 -13.49 13.79 -1.97
N ARG A 35 -13.37 13.34 -3.22
CA ARG A 35 -14.06 12.15 -3.71
C ARG A 35 -13.28 10.90 -3.35
N GLY A 36 -14.01 9.81 -3.10
CA GLY A 36 -13.39 8.58 -2.68
C GLY A 36 -14.07 7.33 -3.20
N TYR A 37 -13.26 6.29 -3.30
CA TYR A 37 -13.68 4.94 -3.59
C TYR A 37 -13.38 4.06 -2.39
N VAL A 38 -14.37 3.30 -1.94
CA VAL A 38 -14.14 2.16 -1.05
C VAL A 38 -14.13 0.91 -1.93
N VAL A 39 -13.05 0.17 -1.90
CA VAL A 39 -12.88 -1.04 -2.72
C VAL A 39 -12.87 -2.24 -1.80
N SER A 40 -13.78 -3.19 -2.04
CA SER A 40 -13.97 -4.35 -1.17
C SER A 40 -14.27 -5.62 -1.96
N ALA A 41 -13.68 -6.75 -1.51
CA ALA A 41 -14.01 -8.06 -2.04
C ALA A 41 -15.40 -8.57 -1.59
N SER A 42 -16.02 -7.94 -0.60
CA SER A 42 -17.39 -8.24 -0.18
C SER A 42 -18.46 -7.58 -1.05
N ALA A 43 -18.07 -6.59 -1.86
CA ALA A 43 -18.99 -5.93 -2.78
C ALA A 43 -19.26 -6.82 -4.00
N SER A 44 -20.53 -6.94 -4.40
CA SER A 44 -20.93 -7.70 -5.59
C SER A 44 -21.02 -6.82 -6.86
N SER A 45 -21.19 -5.52 -6.69
CA SER A 45 -21.31 -4.55 -7.79
C SER A 45 -20.89 -3.17 -7.33
N GLU A 46 -20.61 -2.30 -8.32
CA GLU A 46 -20.42 -0.89 -8.06
C GLU A 46 -21.72 -0.24 -7.61
N CYS A 47 -21.68 0.55 -6.53
CA CYS A 47 -22.81 1.34 -6.08
C CYS A 47 -22.38 2.64 -5.38
N ALA A 48 -23.28 3.64 -5.41
CA ALA A 48 -23.09 4.86 -4.64
C ALA A 48 -23.22 4.56 -3.14
N MET A 49 -22.35 5.19 -2.37
CA MET A 49 -22.45 5.28 -0.91
C MET A 49 -22.87 6.71 -0.52
N ASP A 50 -23.08 6.93 0.77
CA ASP A 50 -23.38 8.28 1.27
C ASP A 50 -22.18 9.25 1.02
N ASP A 51 -22.48 10.53 1.03
CA ASP A 51 -21.50 11.64 0.95
C ASP A 51 -20.58 11.60 -0.29
N GLY A 52 -21.09 11.03 -1.40
CA GLY A 52 -20.38 11.05 -2.69
C GLY A 52 -19.28 10.00 -2.82
N TRP A 53 -19.18 9.05 -1.88
CA TRP A 53 -18.32 7.88 -2.02
C TRP A 53 -18.94 6.83 -2.95
N ILE A 54 -18.10 6.01 -3.54
CA ILE A 54 -18.50 4.91 -4.43
C ILE A 54 -17.86 3.61 -3.91
N LEU A 55 -18.67 2.58 -3.73
CA LEU A 55 -18.21 1.23 -3.45
C LEU A 55 -17.85 0.51 -4.75
N LEU A 56 -16.68 -0.11 -4.81
CA LEU A 56 -16.22 -0.90 -5.95
C LEU A 56 -15.94 -2.35 -5.53
N PRO A 57 -16.34 -3.33 -6.35
CA PRO A 57 -15.95 -4.72 -6.16
C PRO A 57 -14.49 -4.96 -6.57
N THR A 58 -13.83 -5.98 -5.97
CA THR A 58 -12.50 -6.44 -6.37
C THR A 58 -12.36 -7.95 -6.22
N ASP A 59 -11.40 -8.54 -6.94
CA ASP A 59 -11.14 -9.99 -6.94
C ASP A 59 -10.41 -10.51 -5.70
N ASN A 60 -9.76 -9.65 -4.93
CA ASN A 60 -8.92 -9.98 -3.77
C ASN A 60 -7.77 -10.97 -4.04
N LEU A 61 -7.36 -11.16 -5.27
CA LEU A 61 -6.29 -12.09 -5.64
C LEU A 61 -4.92 -11.67 -5.10
N ASP A 62 -4.69 -10.36 -4.98
CA ASP A 62 -3.45 -9.74 -4.52
C ASP A 62 -3.67 -8.99 -3.19
N PHE A 63 -4.62 -9.43 -2.34
CA PHE A 63 -5.01 -8.74 -1.10
C PHE A 63 -5.26 -7.23 -1.32
N ASP A 64 -4.61 -6.38 -0.52
CA ASP A 64 -4.77 -4.92 -0.59
C ASP A 64 -4.46 -4.36 -1.99
N PHE A 65 -3.53 -4.97 -2.72
CA PHE A 65 -3.18 -4.51 -4.07
C PHE A 65 -4.25 -4.80 -5.11
N SER A 66 -5.11 -5.82 -4.95
CA SER A 66 -6.29 -5.96 -5.80
C SER A 66 -7.17 -4.72 -5.70
N ALA A 67 -7.46 -4.27 -4.48
CA ALA A 67 -8.26 -3.09 -4.24
C ALA A 67 -7.58 -1.81 -4.76
N TYR A 68 -6.29 -1.66 -4.51
CA TYR A 68 -5.54 -0.50 -4.99
C TYR A 68 -5.50 -0.41 -6.51
N LEU A 69 -5.27 -1.52 -7.21
CA LEU A 69 -5.25 -1.56 -8.67
C LEU A 69 -6.63 -1.28 -9.25
N THR A 70 -7.69 -1.89 -8.71
CA THR A 70 -9.07 -1.61 -9.11
C THR A 70 -9.40 -0.12 -8.95
N GLY A 71 -9.07 0.46 -7.80
CA GLY A 71 -9.27 1.90 -7.56
C GLY A 71 -8.41 2.79 -8.47
N ALA A 72 -7.15 2.42 -8.69
CA ALA A 72 -6.25 3.15 -9.58
C ALA A 72 -6.75 3.18 -11.03
N GLU A 73 -7.25 2.05 -11.55
CA GLU A 73 -7.88 1.95 -12.87
C GLU A 73 -9.13 2.85 -12.97
N LYS A 74 -9.98 2.84 -11.94
CA LYS A 74 -11.17 3.68 -11.86
C LYS A 74 -10.80 5.17 -11.87
N VAL A 75 -9.85 5.56 -11.01
CA VAL A 75 -9.34 6.95 -10.94
C VAL A 75 -8.73 7.37 -12.27
N SER A 76 -7.90 6.54 -12.89
CA SER A 76 -7.27 6.85 -14.18
C SER A 76 -8.30 7.14 -15.28
N ARG A 77 -9.43 6.43 -15.27
CA ARG A 77 -10.49 6.55 -16.26
C ARG A 77 -11.42 7.73 -15.98
N GLU A 78 -11.85 7.92 -14.73
CA GLU A 78 -12.92 8.85 -14.38
C GLU A 78 -12.43 10.21 -13.86
N HIS A 79 -11.17 10.25 -13.37
CA HIS A 79 -10.55 11.47 -12.86
C HIS A 79 -9.24 11.79 -13.59
N PRO A 80 -9.28 12.03 -14.91
CA PRO A 80 -8.06 12.33 -15.68
C PRO A 80 -7.36 13.61 -15.19
N GLY A 81 -8.05 14.48 -14.47
CA GLY A 81 -7.53 15.69 -13.83
C GLY A 81 -6.92 15.48 -12.44
N ALA A 82 -7.08 14.30 -11.82
CA ALA A 82 -6.53 14.04 -10.50
C ALA A 82 -5.01 14.21 -10.47
N ARG A 83 -4.50 15.06 -9.59
CA ARG A 83 -3.06 15.34 -9.46
C ARG A 83 -2.38 14.48 -8.41
N ALA A 84 -3.15 13.99 -7.43
CA ALA A 84 -2.69 13.04 -6.42
C ALA A 84 -3.80 12.03 -6.09
N VAL A 85 -3.40 10.79 -5.83
CA VAL A 85 -4.28 9.71 -5.39
C VAL A 85 -3.75 9.18 -4.07
N VAL A 86 -4.58 9.17 -3.05
CA VAL A 86 -4.26 8.64 -1.72
C VAL A 86 -4.82 7.23 -1.59
N PHE A 87 -3.98 6.28 -1.23
CA PHE A 87 -4.33 4.89 -1.02
C PHE A 87 -4.23 4.54 0.46
N VAL A 88 -5.26 3.91 0.98
CA VAL A 88 -5.35 3.54 2.40
C VAL A 88 -5.93 2.14 2.51
N ASN A 89 -5.40 1.30 3.38
CA ASN A 89 -6.08 0.07 3.78
C ASN A 89 -6.50 0.12 5.25
N ASP A 90 -7.35 -0.79 5.65
CA ASP A 90 -7.91 -0.84 7.00
C ASP A 90 -6.89 -1.17 8.10
N THR A 91 -5.68 -1.64 7.74
CA THR A 91 -4.58 -1.82 8.71
C THR A 91 -4.10 -0.49 9.28
N LEU A 92 -4.32 0.62 8.58
CA LEU A 92 -4.12 1.96 9.14
C LEU A 92 -4.88 2.13 10.47
N PHE A 93 -6.12 1.67 10.53
CA PHE A 93 -7.00 1.83 11.69
C PHE A 93 -6.84 0.72 12.72
N THR A 94 -6.47 -0.48 12.29
CA THR A 94 -6.36 -1.65 13.17
C THR A 94 -4.97 -1.81 13.78
N ASN A 95 -3.91 -1.40 13.08
CA ASN A 95 -2.54 -1.67 13.47
C ASN A 95 -1.68 -0.42 13.71
N HIS A 96 -2.11 0.74 13.21
CA HIS A 96 -1.30 1.97 13.21
C HIS A 96 -1.98 3.13 13.95
N ALA A 97 -1.24 4.19 14.18
CA ALA A 97 -1.75 5.46 14.69
C ALA A 97 -2.38 6.26 13.53
N ALA A 98 -3.63 5.94 13.20
CA ALA A 98 -4.29 6.39 11.98
C ALA A 98 -4.21 7.90 11.76
N ALA A 99 -4.67 8.70 12.73
CA ALA A 99 -4.68 10.17 12.60
C ALA A 99 -3.28 10.76 12.41
N ALA A 100 -2.26 10.18 13.07
CA ALA A 100 -0.88 10.68 12.95
C ALA A 100 -0.28 10.35 11.57
N ASN A 101 -0.45 9.12 11.09
CA ASN A 101 0.05 8.70 9.77
C ASN A 101 -0.68 9.43 8.64
N PHE A 102 -2.00 9.53 8.70
CA PHE A 102 -2.78 10.25 7.71
C PHE A 102 -2.41 11.73 7.65
N ARG A 103 -2.29 12.42 8.81
CA ARG A 103 -1.85 13.82 8.88
C ARG A 103 -0.46 14.01 8.31
N ALA A 104 0.48 13.10 8.60
CA ALA A 104 1.83 13.17 8.06
C ALA A 104 1.85 13.02 6.54
N LEU A 105 1.01 12.13 5.98
CA LEU A 105 0.84 11.98 4.54
C LEU A 105 0.17 13.20 3.91
N TRP A 106 -0.93 13.69 4.51
CA TRP A 106 -1.71 14.80 3.98
C TRP A 106 -0.88 16.07 3.78
N ARG A 107 0.10 16.32 4.67
CA ARG A 107 1.05 17.43 4.53
C ARG A 107 1.92 17.35 3.29
N GLN A 108 2.10 16.16 2.71
CA GLN A 108 2.88 15.99 1.49
C GLN A 108 2.04 16.19 0.21
N ILE A 109 0.71 16.25 0.32
CA ILE A 109 -0.18 16.31 -0.86
C ILE A 109 0.09 17.54 -1.73
N GLY A 110 0.36 18.71 -1.12
CA GLY A 110 0.75 19.88 -1.90
C GLY A 110 2.01 19.68 -2.73
N LEU A 111 3.04 19.04 -2.16
CA LEU A 111 4.25 18.66 -2.87
C LEU A 111 3.95 17.63 -3.96
N MET A 112 3.16 16.58 -3.63
CA MET A 112 2.81 15.53 -4.60
C MET A 112 2.10 16.09 -5.82
N LYS A 113 1.21 17.07 -5.64
CA LYS A 113 0.51 17.75 -6.75
C LYS A 113 1.44 18.62 -7.61
N ALA A 114 2.50 19.14 -7.04
CA ALA A 114 3.46 20.03 -7.73
C ALA A 114 4.56 19.27 -8.47
N LEU A 115 4.83 18.02 -8.11
CA LEU A 115 5.89 17.22 -8.74
C LEU A 115 5.48 16.77 -10.14
N GLU A 116 6.36 17.02 -11.11
CA GLU A 116 6.19 16.58 -12.51
C GLU A 116 6.83 15.23 -12.80
N LEU A 117 7.68 14.73 -11.90
CA LEU A 117 8.26 13.38 -11.93
C LEU A 117 7.35 12.39 -11.19
N PRO A 118 7.37 11.09 -11.54
CA PRO A 118 6.69 10.08 -10.76
C PRO A 118 7.09 10.16 -9.28
N ALA A 119 6.11 10.19 -8.38
CA ALA A 119 6.37 10.33 -6.96
C ALA A 119 5.45 9.45 -6.12
N ILE A 120 6.01 8.86 -5.05
CA ILE A 120 5.29 8.15 -4.01
C ILE A 120 5.60 8.77 -2.65
N ALA A 121 4.56 9.10 -1.88
CA ALA A 121 4.70 9.58 -0.51
C ALA A 121 4.09 8.60 0.48
N GLY A 122 4.72 8.41 1.63
CA GLY A 122 4.23 7.55 2.70
C GLY A 122 5.27 7.30 3.77
N LYS A 123 4.90 6.54 4.80
CA LYS A 123 5.88 6.11 5.79
C LYS A 123 6.89 5.19 5.11
N ALA A 124 8.16 5.53 5.21
CA ALA A 124 9.22 4.74 4.63
C ALA A 124 9.90 3.86 5.69
N ASP A 125 10.07 2.58 5.35
CA ASP A 125 10.86 1.64 6.11
C ASP A 125 12.17 1.33 5.38
N LEU A 126 13.21 0.99 6.16
CA LEU A 126 14.53 0.67 5.60
C LEU A 126 14.55 -0.78 5.10
N TYR A 127 15.24 -0.99 3.99
CA TYR A 127 15.70 -2.31 3.63
C TYR A 127 16.72 -2.78 4.67
N THR A 128 16.54 -3.99 5.19
CA THR A 128 17.40 -4.56 6.22
C THR A 128 17.70 -6.02 5.93
N THR A 129 18.77 -6.53 6.51
CA THR A 129 19.14 -7.94 6.54
C THR A 129 19.58 -8.54 5.21
N ILE A 130 18.73 -9.29 4.50
CA ILE A 130 19.13 -10.02 3.29
C ILE A 130 19.21 -9.09 2.08
N CYS A 131 18.36 -8.05 2.05
CA CYS A 131 18.29 -7.08 0.97
C CYS A 131 18.45 -5.67 1.55
N LEU A 132 19.62 -5.08 1.41
CA LEU A 132 19.96 -3.79 2.01
C LEU A 132 19.49 -2.58 1.19
N ARG A 133 19.15 -2.79 -0.06
CA ARG A 133 18.70 -1.75 -0.99
C ARG A 133 17.69 -2.30 -1.98
N SER A 134 16.85 -1.42 -2.49
CA SER A 134 15.98 -1.75 -3.62
C SER A 134 16.83 -2.26 -4.79
N PRO A 135 16.54 -3.45 -5.31
CA PRO A 135 17.30 -4.00 -6.43
C PRO A 135 17.05 -3.26 -7.75
N TRP A 136 16.03 -2.40 -7.81
CA TRP A 136 15.65 -1.65 -9.01
C TRP A 136 16.17 -0.21 -8.98
N SER A 137 15.99 0.49 -7.85
CA SER A 137 16.37 1.91 -7.72
C SER A 137 17.65 2.16 -6.90
N GLY A 138 18.16 1.14 -6.21
CA GLY A 138 19.30 1.29 -5.30
C GLY A 138 18.99 2.05 -4.00
N LEU A 139 17.74 2.50 -3.77
CA LEU A 139 17.34 3.18 -2.56
C LEU A 139 17.42 2.25 -1.34
N ASP A 140 17.78 2.79 -0.19
CA ASP A 140 17.86 2.07 1.08
C ASP A 140 16.51 1.90 1.80
N ARG A 141 15.45 2.42 1.20
CA ARG A 141 14.10 2.44 1.78
C ARG A 141 13.01 2.21 0.74
N TYR A 142 11.84 1.81 1.23
CA TYR A 142 10.60 1.69 0.48
C TYR A 142 9.44 2.29 1.27
N VAL A 143 8.36 2.67 0.60
CA VAL A 143 7.14 3.17 1.23
C VAL A 143 6.25 1.99 1.62
N THR A 144 5.82 1.96 2.89
CA THR A 144 4.83 0.99 3.37
C THR A 144 3.44 1.36 2.85
N THR A 145 2.70 0.38 2.35
CA THR A 145 1.48 0.60 1.57
C THR A 145 0.18 0.58 2.37
N PHE A 146 0.23 0.72 3.69
CA PHE A 146 -1.01 0.86 4.47
C PHE A 146 -1.64 2.26 4.38
N CYS A 147 -0.83 3.31 4.07
CA CYS A 147 -1.28 4.69 3.86
C CYS A 147 -0.22 5.43 3.05
N PHE A 148 -0.48 5.66 1.76
CA PHE A 148 0.47 6.29 0.86
C PHE A 148 -0.25 7.12 -0.21
N ALA A 149 0.48 7.98 -0.92
CA ALA A 149 -0.04 8.74 -2.04
C ALA A 149 0.86 8.58 -3.26
N LEU A 150 0.24 8.57 -4.42
CA LEU A 150 0.90 8.67 -5.72
C LEU A 150 0.49 9.98 -6.37
N ASN A 151 1.42 10.62 -7.07
CA ASN A 151 1.01 11.64 -8.03
C ASN A 151 0.55 10.98 -9.34
N ARG A 152 0.00 11.79 -10.25
CA ARG A 152 -0.54 11.31 -11.53
C ARG A 152 0.48 10.51 -12.34
N GLN A 153 1.73 10.96 -12.37
CA GLN A 153 2.80 10.32 -13.16
C GLN A 153 3.14 8.92 -12.62
N ALA A 154 3.07 8.73 -11.31
CA ALA A 154 3.33 7.44 -10.68
C ALA A 154 2.17 6.45 -10.81
N LEU A 155 0.94 6.92 -11.05
CA LEU A 155 -0.23 6.05 -11.18
C LEU A 155 -0.07 5.07 -12.35
N GLY A 156 0.53 5.50 -13.47
CA GLY A 156 0.83 4.63 -14.60
C GLY A 156 1.79 3.48 -14.27
N LEU A 157 2.77 3.71 -13.39
CA LEU A 157 3.69 2.67 -12.92
C LEU A 157 2.97 1.66 -12.01
N MET A 158 2.04 2.14 -11.19
CA MET A 158 1.22 1.25 -10.36
C MET A 158 0.37 0.30 -11.21
N LEU A 159 -0.26 0.78 -12.26
CA LEU A 159 -1.08 -0.03 -13.17
C LEU A 159 -0.29 -1.13 -13.90
N GLN A 160 1.03 -0.99 -14.01
CA GLN A 160 1.91 -1.99 -14.62
C GLN A 160 2.40 -3.08 -13.65
N LEU A 161 2.06 -3.02 -12.37
CA LEU A 161 2.61 -3.94 -11.35
C LEU A 161 2.32 -5.41 -11.64
N ARG A 162 1.12 -5.74 -12.13
CA ARG A 162 0.76 -7.13 -12.50
C ARG A 162 1.63 -7.64 -13.64
N GLU A 163 1.83 -6.83 -14.68
CA GLU A 163 2.72 -7.17 -15.78
C GLU A 163 4.18 -7.32 -15.33
N MET A 164 4.65 -6.43 -14.45
CA MET A 164 5.98 -6.55 -13.85
C MET A 164 6.13 -7.86 -13.06
N ALA A 165 5.11 -8.28 -12.30
CA ALA A 165 5.13 -9.53 -11.56
C ALA A 165 5.19 -10.75 -12.46
N GLU A 166 4.42 -10.78 -13.54
CA GLU A 166 4.46 -11.88 -14.52
C GLU A 166 5.85 -11.97 -15.18
N ARG A 167 6.43 -10.86 -15.60
CA ARG A 167 7.79 -10.79 -16.17
C ARG A 167 8.86 -11.27 -15.18
N ASP A 168 8.73 -10.91 -13.90
CA ASP A 168 9.67 -11.29 -12.84
C ASP A 168 9.42 -12.73 -12.33
N GLY A 169 8.37 -13.42 -12.83
CA GLY A 169 8.01 -14.78 -12.46
C GLY A 169 7.35 -14.90 -11.08
N VAL A 170 6.79 -13.79 -10.55
CA VAL A 170 6.04 -13.73 -9.30
C VAL A 170 4.56 -13.99 -9.60
N THR A 171 4.27 -15.22 -10.01
CA THR A 171 2.95 -15.63 -10.46
C THR A 171 2.16 -16.29 -9.32
N GLN A 172 0.82 -16.21 -9.38
CA GLN A 172 -0.06 -16.88 -8.42
C GLN A 172 -0.05 -18.39 -8.56
N ASN A 173 0.17 -18.89 -9.78
CA ASN A 173 0.08 -20.30 -10.12
C ASN A 173 1.31 -21.13 -9.69
N ARG A 174 2.30 -20.50 -9.07
CA ARG A 174 3.53 -21.16 -8.62
C ARG A 174 3.72 -20.99 -7.13
N ARG A 175 4.05 -22.08 -6.46
CA ARG A 175 4.38 -22.07 -5.04
C ARG A 175 5.64 -21.26 -4.78
N VAL A 176 5.65 -20.47 -3.72
CA VAL A 176 6.78 -19.58 -3.32
C VAL A 176 8.07 -20.36 -3.07
N ASP A 177 7.95 -21.59 -2.54
CA ASP A 177 9.10 -22.49 -2.30
C ASP A 177 9.68 -23.11 -3.58
N SER A 178 8.93 -23.09 -4.69
CA SER A 178 9.39 -23.63 -5.98
C SER A 178 10.68 -22.94 -6.46
N PRO A 179 11.64 -23.71 -7.04
CA PRO A 179 12.83 -23.13 -7.67
C PRO A 179 12.51 -22.15 -8.80
N ALA A 180 11.40 -22.34 -9.51
CA ALA A 180 11.02 -21.50 -10.64
C ALA A 180 10.25 -20.21 -10.21
N TRP A 181 9.80 -20.12 -8.96
CA TRP A 181 9.08 -18.94 -8.51
C TRP A 181 10.01 -17.74 -8.39
N GLY A 182 9.62 -16.60 -8.97
CA GLY A 182 10.42 -15.38 -8.96
C GLY A 182 11.76 -15.53 -9.66
N ALA A 183 11.86 -16.32 -10.73
CA ALA A 183 13.11 -16.58 -11.43
C ALA A 183 13.69 -15.33 -12.08
N GLY A 184 12.86 -14.34 -12.43
CA GLY A 184 13.30 -13.03 -12.95
C GLY A 184 13.73 -12.03 -11.86
N LEU A 185 13.52 -12.35 -10.57
CA LEU A 185 13.91 -11.48 -9.49
C LEU A 185 15.42 -11.51 -9.23
N PRO A 186 16.01 -10.38 -8.84
CA PRO A 186 17.36 -10.35 -8.27
C PRO A 186 17.48 -11.31 -7.08
N SER A 187 18.57 -12.08 -7.02
CA SER A 187 18.71 -13.22 -6.10
C SER A 187 18.51 -12.86 -4.62
N ALA A 188 19.08 -11.73 -4.19
CA ALA A 188 18.95 -11.26 -2.80
C ALA A 188 17.49 -10.95 -2.44
N PHE A 189 16.74 -10.29 -3.32
CA PHE A 189 15.34 -9.96 -3.08
C PHE A 189 14.46 -11.22 -3.12
N ARG A 190 14.72 -12.13 -4.04
CA ARG A 190 14.05 -13.43 -4.09
C ARG A 190 14.27 -14.24 -2.80
N GLN A 191 15.51 -14.28 -2.29
CA GLN A 191 15.81 -14.92 -1.02
C GLN A 191 15.11 -14.24 0.16
N PHE A 192 15.05 -12.90 0.17
CA PHE A 192 14.29 -12.13 1.15
C PHE A 192 12.81 -12.56 1.18
N LEU A 193 12.13 -12.64 0.03
CA LEU A 193 10.73 -13.09 -0.04
C LEU A 193 10.55 -14.53 0.46
N LYS A 194 11.43 -15.45 0.04
CA LYS A 194 11.40 -16.85 0.49
C LYS A 194 11.67 -17.00 1.98
N ALA A 195 12.62 -16.23 2.53
CA ALA A 195 12.90 -16.23 3.96
C ALA A 195 11.71 -15.76 4.82
N ASN A 196 10.90 -14.85 4.28
CA ASN A 196 9.70 -14.38 4.98
C ASN A 196 8.51 -15.36 4.90
N LEU A 197 8.43 -16.20 3.87
CA LEU A 197 7.20 -16.94 3.58
C LEU A 197 7.35 -18.45 3.42
N ALA A 198 8.56 -18.94 3.12
CA ALA A 198 8.78 -20.35 2.77
C ALA A 198 9.73 -21.10 3.72
N TYR A 199 10.61 -20.41 4.43
CA TYR A 199 11.62 -21.05 5.26
C TYR A 199 11.21 -21.03 6.73
N ALA A 200 10.67 -22.15 7.23
CA ALA A 200 10.14 -22.27 8.59
C ALA A 200 11.17 -21.93 9.71
N ALA A 201 12.46 -22.17 9.47
CA ALA A 201 13.53 -21.84 10.42
C ALA A 201 14.05 -20.39 10.26
N SER A 202 13.51 -19.60 9.34
CA SER A 202 13.96 -18.23 9.12
C SER A 202 13.60 -17.33 10.32
N PRO A 203 14.54 -16.54 10.86
CA PRO A 203 14.23 -15.52 11.87
C PRO A 203 13.33 -14.40 11.32
N TYR A 204 13.23 -14.28 9.99
CA TYR A 204 12.42 -13.30 9.27
C TYR A 204 11.04 -13.82 8.89
N LEU A 205 10.70 -15.07 9.28
CA LEU A 205 9.42 -15.67 8.95
C LEU A 205 8.28 -14.76 9.40
N TRP A 206 7.34 -14.51 8.47
CA TRP A 206 6.16 -13.71 8.77
C TRP A 206 5.42 -14.29 9.99
N TYR A 207 5.22 -13.45 11.00
CA TYR A 207 4.73 -13.87 12.31
C TYR A 207 3.42 -14.67 12.27
N ARG A 208 2.53 -14.34 11.34
CA ARG A 208 1.24 -15.05 11.17
C ARG A 208 1.40 -16.51 10.75
N LEU A 209 2.50 -16.89 10.10
CA LEU A 209 2.78 -18.29 9.79
C LEU A 209 3.05 -19.15 11.03
N ARG A 210 3.26 -18.52 12.17
CA ARG A 210 3.39 -19.21 13.47
C ARG A 210 2.05 -19.39 14.16
N GLU A 211 1.04 -18.60 13.79
CA GLU A 211 -0.28 -18.53 14.45
C GLU A 211 -1.37 -19.23 13.65
N ALA A 212 -1.22 -19.34 12.34
CA ALA A 212 -2.22 -19.89 11.45
C ALA A 212 -1.59 -20.64 10.27
N THR A 213 -2.34 -21.63 9.76
CA THR A 213 -1.97 -22.37 8.54
C THR A 213 -2.47 -21.58 7.32
N PHE A 214 -1.60 -21.40 6.33
CA PHE A 214 -1.90 -20.76 5.06
C PHE A 214 -1.80 -21.77 3.93
N THR A 215 -2.70 -21.68 2.96
CA THR A 215 -2.57 -22.49 1.72
C THR A 215 -1.42 -21.96 0.86
N PRO A 216 -0.85 -22.80 -0.05
CA PRO A 216 0.18 -22.34 -0.98
C PRO A 216 -0.26 -21.13 -1.81
N GLU A 217 -1.54 -21.05 -2.18
CA GLU A 217 -2.12 -19.94 -2.93
C GLU A 217 -2.12 -18.64 -2.10
N GLN A 218 -2.54 -18.72 -0.84
CA GLN A 218 -2.51 -17.59 0.09
C GLN A 218 -1.09 -17.07 0.32
N LEU A 219 -0.10 -17.98 0.40
CA LEU A 219 1.31 -17.60 0.50
C LEU A 219 1.81 -16.93 -0.78
N SER A 220 1.39 -17.43 -1.95
CA SER A 220 1.73 -16.82 -3.25
C SER A 220 1.12 -15.42 -3.38
N SER A 221 -0.16 -15.25 -3.00
CA SER A 221 -0.81 -13.92 -2.97
C SER A 221 -0.10 -12.97 -1.99
N LYS A 222 0.30 -13.47 -0.81
CA LYS A 222 1.06 -12.66 0.16
C LYS A 222 2.44 -12.26 -0.38
N ALA A 223 3.12 -13.17 -1.07
CA ALA A 223 4.40 -12.87 -1.69
C ALA A 223 4.27 -11.79 -2.79
N ARG A 224 3.20 -11.86 -3.59
CA ARG A 224 2.88 -10.82 -4.60
C ARG A 224 2.61 -9.48 -3.94
N THR A 225 1.87 -9.44 -2.84
CA THR A 225 1.60 -8.19 -2.09
C THR A 225 2.91 -7.54 -1.61
N ILE A 226 3.82 -8.33 -1.01
CA ILE A 226 5.13 -7.83 -0.58
C ILE A 226 5.96 -7.37 -1.80
N TYR A 227 5.96 -8.16 -2.87
CA TYR A 227 6.63 -7.79 -4.10
C TYR A 227 6.10 -6.46 -4.65
N PHE A 228 4.79 -6.25 -4.73
CA PHE A 228 4.19 -5.02 -5.24
C PHE A 228 4.58 -3.79 -4.41
N GLU A 229 4.59 -3.90 -3.08
CA GLU A 229 5.02 -2.83 -2.18
C GLU A 229 6.45 -2.37 -2.50
N HIS A 230 7.36 -3.33 -2.59
CA HIS A 230 8.77 -3.03 -2.90
C HIS A 230 8.97 -2.63 -4.36
N ARG A 231 8.27 -3.27 -5.29
CA ARG A 231 8.41 -3.01 -6.74
C ARG A 231 7.87 -1.64 -7.11
N LEU A 232 6.75 -1.21 -6.53
CA LEU A 232 6.19 0.12 -6.73
C LEU A 232 7.18 1.20 -6.30
N SER A 233 7.70 1.09 -5.08
CA SER A 233 8.72 2.02 -4.57
C SER A 233 10.00 1.98 -5.41
N GLY A 234 10.39 0.80 -5.87
CA GLY A 234 11.56 0.61 -6.73
C GLY A 234 11.38 1.24 -8.11
N ALA A 235 10.24 0.99 -8.77
CA ALA A 235 9.95 1.55 -10.10
C ALA A 235 9.87 3.08 -10.08
N ILE A 236 9.21 3.63 -9.05
CA ILE A 236 9.13 5.09 -8.91
C ILE A 236 10.51 5.68 -8.56
N GLY A 237 11.26 5.04 -7.66
CA GLY A 237 12.59 5.52 -7.29
C GLY A 237 13.64 5.44 -8.40
N GLU A 238 13.39 4.66 -9.46
CA GLU A 238 14.24 4.58 -10.65
C GLU A 238 14.10 5.82 -11.55
N VAL A 239 12.88 6.37 -11.67
CA VAL A 239 12.55 7.46 -12.63
C VAL A 239 12.00 8.72 -11.97
N GLY A 240 11.88 8.74 -10.66
CA GLY A 240 11.23 9.80 -9.92
C GLY A 240 11.72 9.89 -8.48
N CYS A 241 10.81 10.11 -7.53
CA CYS A 241 11.20 10.27 -6.15
C CYS A 241 10.30 9.58 -5.12
N VAL A 242 10.91 9.19 -4.01
CA VAL A 242 10.24 8.70 -2.80
C VAL A 242 10.24 9.82 -1.78
N VAL A 243 9.06 10.18 -1.25
CA VAL A 243 8.83 11.25 -0.29
C VAL A 243 8.45 10.64 1.08
N PRO A 244 9.42 10.39 1.98
CA PRO A 244 9.15 9.80 3.29
C PRO A 244 8.37 10.75 4.19
N THR A 245 7.24 10.31 4.74
CA THR A 245 6.48 11.10 5.74
C THR A 245 7.14 11.11 7.12
N ASN A 246 8.04 10.18 7.38
CA ASN A 246 8.85 10.06 8.58
C ASN A 246 10.29 10.58 8.39
N ALA A 247 10.53 11.44 7.41
CA ALA A 247 11.84 12.06 7.21
C ALA A 247 12.14 13.11 8.30
N GLY A 248 13.36 13.04 8.82
CA GLY A 248 13.85 13.94 9.87
C GLY A 248 13.44 13.55 11.30
N PRO A 249 14.27 13.96 12.30
CA PRO A 249 14.12 13.45 13.67
C PRO A 249 12.77 13.80 14.31
N ARG A 250 12.23 14.98 14.04
CA ARG A 250 10.92 15.43 14.60
C ARG A 250 9.77 14.51 14.15
N TRP A 251 9.69 14.21 12.85
CA TRP A 251 8.61 13.37 12.32
C TRP A 251 8.79 11.90 12.67
N THR A 252 10.01 11.41 12.65
CA THR A 252 10.32 10.05 13.13
C THR A 252 9.90 9.89 14.60
N THR A 253 10.28 10.83 15.47
CA THR A 253 9.90 10.80 16.89
C THR A 253 8.38 10.90 17.06
N TYR A 254 7.73 11.84 16.36
CA TYR A 254 6.29 12.03 16.41
C TYR A 254 5.54 10.74 16.03
N LEU A 255 5.83 10.16 14.86
CA LEU A 255 5.16 8.95 14.39
C LEU A 255 5.45 7.76 15.30
N ASN A 256 6.70 7.57 15.75
CA ASN A 256 7.05 6.47 16.64
C ASN A 256 6.34 6.58 18.00
N ALA A 257 6.22 7.77 18.57
CA ALA A 257 5.49 7.98 19.81
C ALA A 257 4.01 7.66 19.67
N HIS A 258 3.37 8.11 18.58
CA HIS A 258 1.96 7.80 18.29
C HIS A 258 1.73 6.32 18.00
N GLU A 259 2.63 5.65 17.27
CA GLU A 259 2.57 4.21 17.02
C GLU A 259 2.73 3.41 18.31
N TRP A 260 3.68 3.78 19.18
CA TRP A 260 3.86 3.16 20.49
C TRP A 260 2.59 3.33 21.34
N TRP A 261 2.05 4.55 21.44
CA TRP A 261 0.82 4.83 22.19
C TRP A 261 -0.39 4.05 21.65
N SER A 262 -0.55 4.00 20.35
CA SER A 262 -1.60 3.21 19.70
C SER A 262 -1.51 1.71 20.04
N ARG A 263 -0.29 1.15 20.11
CA ARG A 263 -0.08 -0.25 20.53
C ARG A 263 -0.44 -0.45 22.01
N VAL A 264 -0.06 0.48 22.88
CA VAL A 264 -0.39 0.43 24.31
C VAL A 264 -1.92 0.45 24.49
N ARG A 265 -2.61 1.39 23.84
CA ARG A 265 -4.08 1.48 23.92
C ARG A 265 -4.76 0.19 23.47
N ARG A 266 -4.37 -0.37 22.34
CA ARG A 266 -4.92 -1.65 21.87
C ARG A 266 -4.71 -2.80 22.86
N LYS A 267 -3.55 -2.86 23.51
CA LYS A 267 -3.29 -3.88 24.55
C LYS A 267 -4.15 -3.71 25.80
N LEU A 268 -4.53 -2.48 26.10
CA LEU A 268 -5.38 -2.13 27.26
C LEU A 268 -6.88 -2.13 26.92
N GLY A 269 -7.26 -2.37 25.67
CA GLY A 269 -8.66 -2.32 25.23
C GLY A 269 -9.25 -0.91 25.23
N LEU A 270 -8.41 0.15 25.09
CA LEU A 270 -8.81 1.55 25.12
C LEU A 270 -8.95 2.16 23.72
#